data_3c63236fbe63adefe39482fb6de5296f
#
_entry.id   3c63236fbe63adefe39482fb6de5296f
#
_cell.length_a   1.000
_cell.length_b   1.000
_cell.length_c   1.000
_cell.angle_alpha   90.00
_cell.angle_beta   90.00
_cell.angle_gamma   90.00
#
_symmetry.space_group_name_H-M   'P 1'
#
loop_
_entity.id
_entity.type
_entity.pdbx_description
1 polymer ?
#
loop_
_entity_poly.entity_id
_entity_poly.type
_entity_poly.pdbx_seq_one_letter_code
_entity_poly.pdbx_strand_id
1 'polypeptide(L)'
;MSQVTDMRSNSQGLSLTDSVYERLLSERIIFLGSEVNDEIANRLCAQILLLAAEDASKDISLYINSPGGSISAGMAIYDTMVLAPCDIATYAMGMAASMGEFLLAAGTKGKRYALPHARILMPQPLGGVTGSAADIAIQAEQFAVIKKEMFRLNAEFPGQPIERIEADSDRDRWFTAAEALEYGFVDHIITRAHVNGEAQ
;
A
#
# COMPACT_ATOMS: atom_id res chain seq x y z
N MET A 1 18.45 -58.12 -5.60
CA MET A 1 17.85 -57.43 -4.47
C MET A 1 18.13 -55.94 -4.65
N SER A 2 17.19 -55.26 -5.22
CA SER A 2 17.30 -53.82 -5.52
C SER A 2 16.66 -53.05 -4.37
N GLN A 3 17.46 -52.21 -3.66
CA GLN A 3 16.93 -51.29 -2.66
C GLN A 3 16.34 -50.09 -3.37
N VAL A 4 15.04 -49.95 -3.35
CA VAL A 4 14.33 -48.72 -3.72
C VAL A 4 14.50 -47.76 -2.55
N THR A 5 15.32 -46.74 -2.75
CA THR A 5 15.47 -45.62 -1.81
C THR A 5 14.23 -44.75 -1.87
N ASP A 6 13.39 -44.87 -0.86
CA ASP A 6 12.18 -44.04 -0.67
C ASP A 6 12.60 -42.58 -0.40
N MET A 7 12.57 -41.76 -1.44
CA MET A 7 12.71 -40.30 -1.31
C MET A 7 11.40 -39.72 -0.78
N ARG A 8 11.17 -39.87 0.52
CA ARG A 8 10.17 -39.04 1.21
C ARG A 8 10.69 -37.63 1.26
N SER A 9 10.20 -36.78 0.35
CA SER A 9 10.40 -35.32 0.39
C SER A 9 10.00 -34.83 1.76
N ASN A 10 10.95 -34.18 2.42
CA ASN A 10 10.76 -33.50 3.70
C ASN A 10 9.98 -32.19 3.42
N SER A 11 8.68 -32.31 3.18
CA SER A 11 7.77 -31.15 3.21
C SER A 11 7.58 -30.78 4.68
N GLN A 12 8.51 -29.98 5.23
CA GLN A 12 8.21 -29.18 6.40
C GLN A 12 7.00 -28.35 6.05
N GLY A 13 5.85 -28.69 6.66
CA GLY A 13 4.55 -28.14 6.28
C GLY A 13 4.53 -26.62 6.43
N LEU A 14 4.44 -25.94 5.30
CA LEU A 14 3.93 -24.58 5.24
C LEU A 14 2.60 -24.57 6.00
N SER A 15 2.40 -23.57 6.85
CA SER A 15 1.10 -23.40 7.52
C SER A 15 0.03 -23.22 6.43
N LEU A 16 -1.23 -23.61 6.70
CA LEU A 16 -2.32 -23.39 5.75
C LEU A 16 -2.40 -21.91 5.32
N THR A 17 -2.03 -21.01 6.21
CA THR A 17 -1.95 -19.56 5.95
C THR A 17 -0.88 -19.25 4.91
N ASP A 18 0.33 -19.79 5.04
CA ASP A 18 1.43 -19.53 4.11
C ASP A 18 1.07 -20.05 2.71
N SER A 19 0.46 -21.23 2.61
CA SER A 19 0.04 -21.82 1.32
C SER A 19 -1.03 -20.98 0.60
N VAL A 20 -1.92 -20.30 1.34
CA VAL A 20 -2.93 -19.39 0.77
C VAL A 20 -2.26 -18.13 0.21
N TYR A 21 -1.34 -17.52 0.96
CA TYR A 21 -0.62 -16.33 0.49
C TYR A 21 0.29 -16.63 -0.71
N GLU A 22 0.93 -17.80 -0.76
CA GLU A 22 1.71 -18.24 -1.93
C GLU A 22 0.83 -18.41 -3.16
N ARG A 23 -0.36 -18.99 -3.00
CA ARG A 23 -1.30 -19.11 -4.11
C ARG A 23 -1.81 -17.76 -4.58
N LEU A 24 -2.12 -16.83 -3.66
CA LEU A 24 -2.52 -15.47 -4.04
C LEU A 24 -1.39 -14.73 -4.76
N LEU A 25 -0.14 -14.91 -4.33
CA LEU A 25 1.03 -14.34 -5.00
C LEU A 25 1.13 -14.87 -6.44
N SER A 26 0.89 -16.16 -6.68
CA SER A 26 0.88 -16.72 -8.05
C SER A 26 -0.23 -16.15 -8.93
N GLU A 27 -1.30 -15.61 -8.33
CA GLU A 27 -2.37 -14.86 -9.02
C GLU A 27 -2.09 -13.34 -9.04
N ARG A 28 -0.87 -12.92 -8.71
CA ARG A 28 -0.40 -11.53 -8.68
C ARG A 28 -1.13 -10.66 -7.63
N ILE A 29 -1.59 -11.27 -6.55
CA ILE A 29 -2.28 -10.63 -5.44
C ILE A 29 -1.35 -10.59 -4.23
N ILE A 30 -1.08 -9.40 -3.72
CA ILE A 30 -0.24 -9.15 -2.54
C ILE A 30 -1.00 -8.33 -1.50
N PHE A 31 -0.59 -8.43 -0.23
CA PHE A 31 -1.30 -7.81 0.89
C PHE A 31 -0.39 -6.95 1.77
N LEU A 32 -0.84 -5.72 2.01
CA LEU A 32 -0.44 -4.89 3.13
C LEU A 32 -1.53 -5.02 4.22
N GLY A 33 -1.41 -6.03 5.07
CA GLY A 33 -2.42 -6.39 6.08
C GLY A 33 -2.03 -6.04 7.52
N SER A 34 -1.06 -5.15 7.72
CA SER A 34 -0.52 -4.79 9.03
C SER A 34 0.07 -3.38 9.03
N GLU A 35 0.71 -2.99 10.13
CA GLU A 35 1.52 -1.78 10.20
C GLU A 35 2.67 -1.81 9.18
N VAL A 36 2.95 -0.66 8.56
CA VAL A 36 4.08 -0.47 7.64
C VAL A 36 5.37 -0.34 8.44
N ASN A 37 6.23 -1.33 8.33
CA ASN A 37 7.57 -1.37 8.91
C ASN A 37 8.57 -1.93 7.89
N ASP A 38 9.86 -1.95 8.24
CA ASP A 38 10.92 -2.36 7.30
C ASP A 38 10.77 -3.81 6.83
N GLU A 39 10.33 -4.73 7.70
CA GLU A 39 10.13 -6.14 7.34
C GLU A 39 9.03 -6.29 6.28
N ILE A 40 7.88 -5.65 6.54
CA ILE A 40 6.72 -5.66 5.63
C ILE A 40 7.08 -4.97 4.31
N ALA A 41 7.77 -3.84 4.36
CA ALA A 41 8.18 -3.11 3.17
C ALA A 41 9.13 -3.94 2.31
N ASN A 42 10.18 -4.53 2.89
CA ASN A 42 11.12 -5.37 2.16
C ASN A 42 10.43 -6.57 1.51
N ARG A 43 9.46 -7.20 2.21
CA ARG A 43 8.67 -8.30 1.66
C ARG A 43 7.82 -7.86 0.47
N LEU A 44 7.10 -6.74 0.60
CA LEU A 44 6.25 -6.22 -0.49
C LEU A 44 7.09 -5.78 -1.69
N CYS A 45 8.21 -5.09 -1.48
CA CYS A 45 9.14 -4.71 -2.54
C CYS A 45 9.66 -5.95 -3.29
N ALA A 46 10.07 -7.00 -2.56
CA ALA A 46 10.52 -8.24 -3.19
C ALA A 46 9.41 -8.93 -4.00
N GLN A 47 8.17 -8.94 -3.51
CA GLN A 47 7.02 -9.49 -4.23
C GLN A 47 6.69 -8.69 -5.49
N ILE A 48 6.69 -7.35 -5.43
CA ILE A 48 6.47 -6.49 -6.60
C ILE A 48 7.55 -6.71 -7.65
N LEU A 49 8.83 -6.72 -7.25
CA LEU A 49 9.94 -6.95 -8.17
C LEU A 49 9.89 -8.33 -8.83
N LEU A 50 9.55 -9.38 -8.06
CA LEU A 50 9.39 -10.73 -8.58
C LEU A 50 8.29 -10.79 -9.63
N LEU A 51 7.09 -10.31 -9.30
CA LEU A 51 5.94 -10.34 -10.18
C LEU A 51 6.16 -9.49 -11.45
N ALA A 52 6.79 -8.31 -11.30
CA ALA A 52 7.15 -7.46 -12.44
C ALA A 52 8.16 -8.12 -13.38
N ALA A 53 9.10 -8.91 -12.84
CA ALA A 53 10.08 -9.67 -13.64
C ALA A 53 9.45 -10.88 -14.34
N GLU A 54 8.42 -11.51 -13.74
CA GLU A 54 7.71 -12.64 -14.34
C GLU A 54 6.85 -12.23 -15.54
N ASP A 55 6.10 -11.13 -15.42
CA ASP A 55 5.25 -10.61 -16.50
C ASP A 55 5.03 -9.09 -16.33
N ALA A 56 5.73 -8.31 -17.12
CA ALA A 56 5.65 -6.85 -17.13
C ALA A 56 4.35 -6.27 -17.73
N SER A 57 3.51 -7.11 -18.33
CA SER A 57 2.27 -6.69 -19.00
C SER A 57 1.01 -6.88 -18.17
N LYS A 58 1.10 -7.62 -17.06
CA LYS A 58 -0.02 -7.91 -16.20
C LYS A 58 0.02 -7.09 -14.92
N ASP A 59 -1.13 -6.59 -14.51
CA ASP A 59 -1.28 -5.82 -13.28
C ASP A 59 -0.89 -6.64 -12.04
N ILE A 60 -0.43 -5.93 -11.02
CA ILE A 60 -0.28 -6.46 -9.66
C ILE A 60 -1.41 -5.86 -8.81
N SER A 61 -2.10 -6.68 -8.04
CA SER A 61 -3.17 -6.27 -7.14
C SER A 61 -2.68 -6.16 -5.70
N LEU A 62 -2.57 -4.94 -5.18
CA LEU A 62 -2.17 -4.66 -3.79
C LEU A 62 -3.40 -4.38 -2.93
N TYR A 63 -3.73 -5.32 -2.05
CA TYR A 63 -4.81 -5.18 -1.06
C TYR A 63 -4.28 -4.56 0.22
N ILE A 64 -4.96 -3.51 0.71
CA ILE A 64 -4.51 -2.67 1.83
C ILE A 64 -5.54 -2.71 2.95
N ASN A 65 -5.10 -3.21 4.12
CA ASN A 65 -5.80 -3.11 5.41
C ASN A 65 -4.75 -2.75 6.47
N SER A 66 -4.39 -1.46 6.56
CA SER A 66 -3.24 -1.01 7.33
C SER A 66 -3.53 0.29 8.08
N PRO A 67 -3.08 0.41 9.33
CA PRO A 67 -3.11 1.67 10.07
C PRO A 67 -2.04 2.67 9.62
N GLY A 68 -1.18 2.32 8.66
CA GLY A 68 0.00 3.08 8.29
C GLY A 68 1.24 2.64 9.05
N GLY A 69 2.19 3.54 9.27
CA GLY A 69 3.43 3.26 9.99
C GLY A 69 4.61 4.07 9.49
N SER A 70 5.80 3.45 9.40
CA SER A 70 7.05 4.10 9.00
C SER A 70 6.97 4.74 7.62
N ILE A 71 7.29 6.03 7.55
CA ILE A 71 7.32 6.78 6.28
C ILE A 71 8.41 6.23 5.36
N SER A 72 9.62 5.99 5.87
CA SER A 72 10.74 5.46 5.05
C SER A 72 10.42 4.09 4.47
N ALA A 73 9.81 3.20 5.25
CA ALA A 73 9.37 1.90 4.79
C ALA A 73 8.25 2.02 3.72
N GLY A 74 7.29 2.93 3.94
CA GLY A 74 6.25 3.21 2.96
C GLY A 74 6.78 3.81 1.65
N MET A 75 7.75 4.72 1.72
CA MET A 75 8.40 5.28 0.53
C MET A 75 9.18 4.22 -0.26
N ALA A 76 9.80 3.24 0.40
CA ALA A 76 10.44 2.12 -0.29
C ALA A 76 9.43 1.29 -1.11
N ILE A 77 8.23 1.06 -0.56
CA ILE A 77 7.14 0.39 -1.30
C ILE A 77 6.70 1.27 -2.48
N TYR A 78 6.45 2.56 -2.25
CA TYR A 78 6.03 3.51 -3.27
C TYR A 78 7.01 3.59 -4.45
N ASP A 79 8.30 3.79 -4.16
CA ASP A 79 9.32 3.85 -5.19
C ASP A 79 9.40 2.54 -5.99
N THR A 80 9.20 1.39 -5.33
CA THR A 80 9.16 0.09 -5.99
C THR A 80 7.91 -0.05 -6.88
N MET A 81 6.74 0.47 -6.44
CA MET A 81 5.53 0.52 -7.27
C MET A 81 5.76 1.37 -8.53
N VAL A 82 6.39 2.54 -8.39
CA VAL A 82 6.70 3.44 -9.51
C VAL A 82 7.74 2.84 -10.47
N LEU A 83 8.71 2.08 -9.94
CA LEU A 83 9.73 1.40 -10.73
C LEU A 83 9.17 0.23 -11.55
N ALA A 84 8.10 -0.41 -11.08
CA ALA A 84 7.50 -1.56 -11.76
C ALA A 84 6.99 -1.16 -13.15
N PRO A 85 7.31 -1.93 -14.22
CA PRO A 85 6.86 -1.64 -15.58
C PRO A 85 5.38 -1.96 -15.82
N CYS A 86 4.73 -2.69 -14.90
CA CYS A 86 3.31 -3.04 -14.93
C CYS A 86 2.50 -2.12 -14.01
N ASP A 87 1.20 -2.05 -14.25
CA ASP A 87 0.29 -1.29 -13.40
C ASP A 87 0.12 -1.95 -12.02
N ILE A 88 0.03 -1.12 -10.99
CA ILE A 88 -0.27 -1.56 -9.62
C ILE A 88 -1.69 -1.11 -9.28
N ALA A 89 -2.62 -2.07 -9.30
CA ALA A 89 -3.98 -1.83 -8.83
C ALA A 89 -4.05 -1.91 -7.30
N THR A 90 -4.64 -0.91 -6.66
CA THR A 90 -4.72 -0.83 -5.19
C THR A 90 -6.16 -0.97 -4.70
N TYR A 91 -6.33 -1.66 -3.57
CA TYR A 91 -7.65 -2.02 -3.04
C TYR A 91 -7.71 -1.74 -1.54
N ALA A 92 -8.49 -0.74 -1.12
CA ALA A 92 -8.76 -0.52 0.30
C ALA A 92 -9.79 -1.52 0.82
N MET A 93 -9.44 -2.24 1.89
CA MET A 93 -10.34 -3.11 2.64
C MET A 93 -10.18 -2.86 4.14
N GLY A 94 -11.29 -2.79 4.88
CA GLY A 94 -11.23 -2.45 6.30
C GLY A 94 -10.74 -1.02 6.52
N MET A 95 -9.42 -0.82 6.61
CA MET A 95 -8.81 0.48 6.86
C MET A 95 -7.58 0.71 5.98
N ALA A 96 -7.48 1.91 5.38
CA ALA A 96 -6.27 2.42 4.77
C ALA A 96 -5.96 3.78 5.41
N ALA A 97 -5.00 3.80 6.35
CA ALA A 97 -4.70 4.99 7.13
C ALA A 97 -3.24 5.41 6.99
N SER A 98 -2.97 6.72 6.97
CA SER A 98 -1.62 7.28 6.93
C SER A 98 -0.82 6.71 5.73
N MET A 99 0.31 6.03 5.96
CA MET A 99 1.05 5.37 4.87
C MET A 99 0.20 4.34 4.10
N GLY A 100 -0.84 3.77 4.71
CA GLY A 100 -1.79 2.90 4.01
C GLY A 100 -2.68 3.67 3.04
N GLU A 101 -3.16 4.86 3.41
CA GLU A 101 -3.89 5.79 2.52
C GLU A 101 -2.99 6.29 1.40
N PHE A 102 -1.77 6.70 1.73
CA PHE A 102 -0.77 7.14 0.76
C PHE A 102 -0.50 6.09 -0.32
N LEU A 103 -0.25 4.83 0.07
CA LEU A 103 -0.01 3.72 -0.86
C LEU A 103 -1.27 3.35 -1.66
N LEU A 104 -2.46 3.50 -1.09
CA LEU A 104 -3.73 3.34 -1.81
C LEU A 104 -3.86 4.37 -2.94
N ALA A 105 -3.64 5.64 -2.61
CA ALA A 105 -3.76 6.75 -3.55
C ALA A 105 -2.65 6.73 -4.62
N ALA A 106 -1.47 6.15 -4.31
CA ALA A 106 -0.34 5.99 -5.21
C ALA A 106 -0.52 4.88 -6.26
N GLY A 107 -1.58 4.08 -6.19
CA GLY A 107 -1.90 3.08 -7.22
C GLY A 107 -2.06 3.70 -8.61
N THR A 108 -1.96 2.87 -9.64
CA THR A 108 -2.13 3.33 -11.03
C THR A 108 -3.50 4.00 -11.20
N LYS A 109 -3.50 5.21 -11.74
CA LYS A 109 -4.73 6.00 -11.94
C LYS A 109 -5.73 5.23 -12.80
N GLY A 110 -6.99 5.20 -12.36
CA GLY A 110 -8.06 4.38 -12.94
C GLY A 110 -8.12 2.94 -12.37
N LYS A 111 -7.15 2.55 -11.54
CA LYS A 111 -7.05 1.21 -10.93
C LYS A 111 -6.94 1.26 -9.40
N ARG A 112 -7.49 2.31 -8.78
CA ARG A 112 -7.51 2.47 -7.32
C ARG A 112 -8.94 2.23 -6.83
N TYR A 113 -9.10 1.26 -5.95
CA TYR A 113 -10.40 0.72 -5.55
C TYR A 113 -10.61 0.80 -4.04
N ALA A 114 -11.87 0.97 -3.62
CA ALA A 114 -12.28 0.78 -2.22
C ALA A 114 -13.44 -0.21 -2.13
N LEU A 115 -13.44 -1.06 -1.10
CA LEU A 115 -14.63 -1.81 -0.72
C LEU A 115 -15.62 -0.87 -0.01
N PRO A 116 -16.94 -1.12 -0.07
CA PRO A 116 -17.97 -0.17 0.37
C PRO A 116 -17.86 0.29 1.83
N HIS A 117 -17.30 -0.54 2.69
CA HIS A 117 -17.14 -0.25 4.13
C HIS A 117 -15.71 0.10 4.52
N ALA A 118 -14.79 0.23 3.56
CA ALA A 118 -13.44 0.67 3.84
C ALA A 118 -13.44 2.09 4.41
N ARG A 119 -12.55 2.31 5.38
CA ARG A 119 -12.31 3.62 5.99
C ARG A 119 -10.92 4.09 5.59
N ILE A 120 -10.84 5.30 5.08
CA ILE A 120 -9.61 5.91 4.63
C ILE A 120 -9.29 7.08 5.58
N LEU A 121 -8.04 7.18 6.04
CA LEU A 121 -7.60 8.25 6.94
C LEU A 121 -6.40 8.97 6.36
N MET A 122 -6.59 10.24 6.07
CA MET A 122 -5.50 11.19 5.88
C MET A 122 -5.13 11.76 7.27
N PRO A 123 -3.93 11.46 7.81
CA PRO A 123 -3.57 11.82 9.16
C PRO A 123 -3.09 13.26 9.26
N GLN A 124 -3.14 13.81 10.47
CA GLN A 124 -2.27 14.94 10.81
C GLN A 124 -0.80 14.43 10.76
N PRO A 125 0.09 15.08 10.00
CA PRO A 125 1.50 14.68 9.96
C PRO A 125 2.15 14.88 11.32
N LEU A 126 2.41 13.79 12.02
CA LEU A 126 3.07 13.76 13.32
C LEU A 126 4.43 13.12 13.22
N GLY A 127 5.42 13.69 13.90
CA GLY A 127 6.75 13.14 14.06
C GLY A 127 7.30 13.48 15.43
N GLY A 128 8.01 12.52 16.03
CA GLY A 128 8.75 12.72 17.26
C GLY A 128 10.25 12.64 16.99
N VAL A 129 11.02 13.55 17.61
CA VAL A 129 12.48 13.54 17.54
C VAL A 129 13.05 13.52 18.94
N THR A 130 14.14 12.75 19.16
CA THR A 130 14.83 12.62 20.43
C THR A 130 16.35 12.68 20.19
N GLY A 131 17.10 13.18 21.15
CA GLY A 131 18.56 13.25 21.05
C GLY A 131 19.14 14.52 21.66
N SER A 132 20.38 14.85 21.31
CA SER A 132 20.99 16.13 21.66
C SER A 132 20.32 17.29 20.88
N ALA A 133 20.48 18.51 21.33
CA ALA A 133 19.91 19.68 20.63
C ALA A 133 20.36 19.76 19.15
N ALA A 134 21.60 19.37 18.86
CA ALA A 134 22.12 19.32 17.49
C ALA A 134 21.43 18.22 16.65
N ASP A 135 21.27 17.02 17.22
CA ASP A 135 20.58 15.90 16.55
C ASP A 135 19.11 16.23 16.29
N ILE A 136 18.43 16.86 17.27
CA ILE A 136 17.05 17.31 17.13
C ILE A 136 16.90 18.31 15.97
N ALA A 137 17.83 19.27 15.84
CA ALA A 137 17.80 20.24 14.74
C ALA A 137 17.93 19.56 13.37
N ILE A 138 18.88 18.62 13.23
CA ILE A 138 19.10 17.85 12.00
C ILE A 138 17.86 17.03 11.65
N GLN A 139 17.30 16.31 12.62
CA GLN A 139 16.10 15.47 12.40
C GLN A 139 14.88 16.32 12.06
N ALA A 140 14.70 17.50 12.68
CA ALA A 140 13.60 18.40 12.37
C ALA A 140 13.70 18.93 10.93
N GLU A 141 14.90 19.23 10.45
CA GLU A 141 15.12 19.64 9.05
C GLU A 141 14.76 18.50 8.08
N GLN A 142 15.24 17.28 8.34
CA GLN A 142 14.87 16.11 7.53
C GLN A 142 13.37 15.85 7.54
N PHE A 143 12.72 15.95 8.70
CA PHE A 143 11.28 15.78 8.81
C PHE A 143 10.52 16.83 7.98
N ALA A 144 10.97 18.08 7.97
CA ALA A 144 10.36 19.14 7.15
C ALA A 144 10.47 18.85 5.64
N VAL A 145 11.60 18.31 5.18
CA VAL A 145 11.79 17.88 3.78
C VAL A 145 10.83 16.75 3.43
N ILE A 146 10.78 15.71 4.25
CA ILE A 146 9.90 14.55 4.04
C ILE A 146 8.43 14.98 4.04
N LYS A 147 8.02 15.80 5.00
CA LYS A 147 6.64 16.32 5.10
C LYS A 147 6.24 17.08 3.83
N LYS A 148 7.12 17.93 3.31
CA LYS A 148 6.87 18.70 2.08
C LYS A 148 6.66 17.75 0.88
N GLU A 149 7.49 16.72 0.74
CA GLU A 149 7.36 15.75 -0.33
C GLU A 149 6.09 14.92 -0.19
N MET A 150 5.72 14.50 1.02
CA MET A 150 4.47 13.79 1.28
C MET A 150 3.25 14.62 0.89
N PHE A 151 3.22 15.93 1.21
CA PHE A 151 2.14 16.81 0.79
C PHE A 151 2.07 16.97 -0.73
N ARG A 152 3.21 17.09 -1.40
CA ARG A 152 3.28 17.18 -2.86
C ARG A 152 2.67 15.94 -3.51
N LEU A 153 3.09 14.75 -3.08
CA LEU A 153 2.60 13.48 -3.62
C LEU A 153 1.12 13.26 -3.27
N ASN A 154 0.70 13.53 -2.02
CA ASN A 154 -0.70 13.45 -1.60
C ASN A 154 -1.61 14.44 -2.34
N ALA A 155 -1.08 15.51 -2.90
CA ALA A 155 -1.81 16.43 -3.75
C ALA A 155 -1.88 15.92 -5.21
N GLU A 156 -0.81 15.33 -5.69
CA GLU A 156 -0.69 14.81 -7.06
C GLU A 156 -1.62 13.63 -7.30
N PHE A 157 -1.68 12.65 -6.40
CA PHE A 157 -2.47 11.42 -6.59
C PHE A 157 -3.97 11.67 -6.77
N PRO A 158 -4.65 12.45 -5.90
CA PRO A 158 -6.06 12.78 -6.07
C PRO A 158 -6.29 13.94 -7.04
N GLY A 159 -5.24 14.65 -7.46
CA GLY A 159 -5.36 15.85 -8.29
C GLY A 159 -5.91 17.06 -7.52
N GLN A 160 -5.60 17.16 -6.22
CA GLN A 160 -6.02 18.28 -5.38
C GLN A 160 -4.92 19.36 -5.28
N PRO A 161 -5.27 20.64 -5.04
CA PRO A 161 -4.29 21.65 -4.70
C PRO A 161 -3.55 21.30 -3.39
N ILE A 162 -2.25 21.60 -3.33
CA ILE A 162 -1.43 21.28 -2.14
C ILE A 162 -1.95 22.00 -0.88
N GLU A 163 -2.44 23.23 -1.04
CA GLU A 163 -3.01 24.03 0.05
C GLU A 163 -4.25 23.36 0.65
N ARG A 164 -5.00 22.61 -0.18
CA ARG A 164 -6.17 21.83 0.29
C ARG A 164 -5.72 20.62 1.10
N ILE A 165 -4.68 19.91 0.64
CA ILE A 165 -4.11 18.78 1.40
C ILE A 165 -3.57 19.26 2.74
N GLU A 166 -2.83 20.36 2.76
CA GLU A 166 -2.29 20.96 4.00
C GLU A 166 -3.42 21.34 4.97
N ALA A 167 -4.47 22.01 4.48
CA ALA A 167 -5.62 22.39 5.31
C ALA A 167 -6.42 21.19 5.81
N ASP A 168 -6.66 20.21 4.95
CA ASP A 168 -7.45 19.01 5.25
C ASP A 168 -6.70 18.04 6.18
N SER A 169 -5.36 18.09 6.23
CA SER A 169 -4.51 17.28 7.11
C SER A 169 -4.07 17.99 8.40
N ASP A 170 -4.59 19.20 8.71
CA ASP A 170 -4.32 19.86 10.00
C ASP A 170 -4.82 19.03 11.20
N ARG A 171 -5.83 18.19 10.97
CA ARG A 171 -6.33 17.17 11.87
C ARG A 171 -6.59 15.88 11.11
N ASP A 172 -6.64 14.78 11.84
CA ASP A 172 -7.05 13.49 11.28
C ASP A 172 -8.38 13.62 10.54
N ARG A 173 -8.38 13.34 9.25
CA ARG A 173 -9.58 13.38 8.42
C ARG A 173 -9.93 11.99 7.91
N TRP A 174 -11.10 11.52 8.32
CA TRP A 174 -11.64 10.23 7.92
C TRP A 174 -12.57 10.35 6.72
N PHE A 175 -12.43 9.41 5.81
CA PHE A 175 -13.27 9.29 4.61
C PHE A 175 -13.96 7.93 4.59
N THR A 176 -15.22 7.93 4.21
CA THR A 176 -15.91 6.75 3.70
C THR A 176 -15.40 6.43 2.30
N ALA A 177 -15.74 5.24 1.76
CA ALA A 177 -15.39 4.90 0.38
C ALA A 177 -15.94 5.94 -0.64
N ALA A 178 -17.17 6.44 -0.41
CA ALA A 178 -17.79 7.44 -1.28
C ALA A 178 -17.06 8.79 -1.23
N GLU A 179 -16.73 9.28 -0.03
CA GLU A 179 -15.96 10.51 0.14
C GLU A 179 -14.53 10.40 -0.43
N ALA A 180 -13.89 9.22 -0.31
CA ALA A 180 -12.57 8.95 -0.90
C ALA A 180 -12.61 8.96 -2.43
N LEU A 181 -13.69 8.44 -3.03
CA LEU A 181 -13.93 8.52 -4.47
C LEU A 181 -14.10 9.99 -4.92
N GLU A 182 -14.95 10.76 -4.23
CA GLU A 182 -15.17 12.18 -4.54
C GLU A 182 -13.90 13.02 -4.36
N TYR A 183 -13.09 12.71 -3.35
CA TYR A 183 -11.84 13.40 -3.08
C TYR A 183 -10.74 13.04 -4.11
N GLY A 184 -10.79 11.85 -4.70
CA GLY A 184 -9.87 11.35 -5.71
C GLY A 184 -8.80 10.39 -5.18
N PHE A 185 -8.90 9.91 -3.95
CA PHE A 185 -7.99 8.88 -3.41
C PHE A 185 -8.20 7.53 -4.08
N VAL A 186 -9.41 7.24 -4.52
CA VAL A 186 -9.76 6.04 -5.28
C VAL A 186 -10.53 6.41 -6.55
N ASP A 187 -10.55 5.51 -7.52
CA ASP A 187 -11.23 5.70 -8.80
C ASP A 187 -12.57 4.95 -8.84
N HIS A 188 -12.72 3.89 -8.00
CA HIS A 188 -13.91 3.04 -8.02
C HIS A 188 -14.25 2.51 -6.63
N ILE A 189 -15.56 2.26 -6.41
CA ILE A 189 -16.05 1.48 -5.28
C ILE A 189 -16.51 0.12 -5.81
N ILE A 190 -15.90 -0.98 -5.35
CA ILE A 190 -16.24 -2.33 -5.79
C ILE A 190 -17.46 -2.81 -5.03
N THR A 191 -18.57 -3.00 -5.74
CA THR A 191 -19.76 -3.67 -5.25
C THR A 191 -19.88 -5.09 -5.84
N ARG A 192 -20.81 -5.89 -5.32
CA ARG A 192 -21.06 -7.24 -5.83
C ARG A 192 -21.42 -7.29 -7.32
N ALA A 193 -22.05 -6.25 -7.84
CA ALA A 193 -22.41 -6.12 -9.25
C ALA A 193 -21.18 -6.08 -10.17
N HIS A 194 -20.13 -5.37 -9.78
CA HIS A 194 -18.88 -5.28 -10.55
C HIS A 194 -18.15 -6.63 -10.67
N VAL A 195 -18.22 -7.47 -9.64
CA VAL A 195 -17.60 -8.81 -9.65
C VAL A 195 -18.28 -9.74 -10.65
N ASN A 196 -19.56 -9.52 -10.93
CA ASN A 196 -20.37 -10.33 -11.88
C ASN A 196 -20.35 -9.78 -13.32
N GLY A 197 -19.57 -8.73 -13.60
CA GLY A 197 -19.47 -8.15 -14.96
C GLY A 197 -20.67 -7.29 -15.39
N GLU A 198 -21.55 -6.93 -14.47
CA GLU A 198 -22.64 -6.01 -14.73
C GLU A 198 -22.11 -4.57 -14.59
N ALA A 199 -21.73 -3.96 -15.73
CA ALA A 199 -21.44 -2.53 -15.79
C ALA A 199 -22.75 -1.74 -15.61
N GLN A 200 -22.77 -0.82 -14.66
CA GLN A 200 -23.77 0.25 -14.59
C GLN A 200 -23.25 1.49 -15.30
#